data_3b3a299684643f8012b2a5680c3e41b1
#
_entry.id   3b3a299684643f8012b2a5680c3e41b1
#
_cell.length_a   1.000
_cell.length_b   1.000
_cell.length_c   1.000
_cell.angle_alpha   90.00
_cell.angle_beta   90.00
_cell.angle_gamma   90.00
#
_symmetry.space_group_name_H-M   'P 1'
#
loop_
_entity.id
_entity.type
_entity.pdbx_description
1 polymer ?
#
loop_
_entity_poly.entity_id
_entity_poly.type
_entity_poly.pdbx_seq_one_letter_code
_entity_poly.pdbx_strand_id
1 'polypeptide(L)'
;IFIYLKMKIEKKEEIFIKLTKEEIDFIEENIKFQDEEMIVFYKNSGMVMHKGSGFDYGISEMLKSYYKNPNFTFVNRIDKETSGLVLGSKNLPKTRELTEKIRDRDISKSYYVLVKGNTPAKFVVKNKLKDNGERVVLDKEGKDAVTYFEKLDYNDGISLLKAELETGRKHQIRVQLASKNYPIIGDYKYGIKTGKEMFLNSYKIEF
;
A
#
# COMPACT_ATOMS: atom_id res chain seq x y z
N ILE A 1 6.20 32.70 -28.81
CA ILE A 1 6.51 32.73 -27.35
C ILE A 1 5.21 32.81 -26.55
N PHE A 2 4.24 33.68 -26.91
CA PHE A 2 2.96 33.81 -26.20
C PHE A 2 2.09 32.54 -26.24
N ILE A 3 2.05 31.85 -27.36
CA ILE A 3 1.27 30.59 -27.52
C ILE A 3 1.87 29.49 -26.65
N TYR A 4 3.20 29.42 -26.52
CA TYR A 4 3.88 28.38 -25.71
C TYR A 4 3.69 28.61 -24.20
N LEU A 5 3.61 29.87 -23.75
CA LEU A 5 3.28 30.22 -22.37
C LEU A 5 1.81 29.89 -22.03
N LYS A 6 0.89 30.19 -22.97
CA LYS A 6 -0.54 29.87 -22.79
C LYS A 6 -0.80 28.40 -22.68
N MET A 7 -0.17 27.56 -23.52
CA MET A 7 -0.23 26.09 -23.41
C MET A 7 0.37 25.52 -22.11
N LYS A 8 1.40 26.19 -21.55
CA LYS A 8 1.96 25.80 -20.24
C LYS A 8 1.07 26.19 -19.06
N ILE A 9 0.31 27.27 -19.18
CA ILE A 9 -0.64 27.72 -18.16
C ILE A 9 -1.89 26.84 -18.17
N GLU A 10 -2.43 26.54 -19.35
CA GLU A 10 -3.60 25.66 -19.50
C GLU A 10 -3.33 24.22 -19.02
N LYS A 11 -2.10 23.68 -19.18
CA LYS A 11 -1.71 22.40 -18.59
C LYS A 11 -1.52 22.40 -17.05
N LYS A 12 -1.48 23.56 -16.40
CA LYS A 12 -1.35 23.67 -14.94
C LYS A 12 -2.70 23.63 -14.20
N GLU A 13 -3.81 23.89 -14.87
CA GLU A 13 -5.15 23.87 -14.24
C GLU A 13 -5.76 22.48 -14.10
N GLU A 14 -5.25 21.46 -14.81
CA GLU A 14 -5.72 20.05 -14.72
C GLU A 14 -5.07 19.21 -13.62
N ILE A 15 -4.35 19.78 -12.65
CA ILE A 15 -3.69 19.00 -11.58
C ILE A 15 -4.69 18.48 -10.55
N PHE A 16 -5.82 19.16 -10.39
CA PHE A 16 -6.84 18.82 -9.40
C PHE A 16 -8.10 18.29 -10.09
N ILE A 17 -8.56 17.13 -9.63
CA ILE A 17 -9.86 16.58 -10.01
C ILE A 17 -10.97 17.26 -9.20
N LYS A 18 -12.19 17.31 -9.77
CA LYS A 18 -13.36 17.78 -9.03
C LYS A 18 -13.85 16.62 -8.15
N LEU A 19 -13.74 16.76 -6.85
CA LEU A 19 -14.25 15.78 -5.89
C LEU A 19 -15.77 15.92 -5.72
N THR A 20 -16.46 14.80 -5.60
CA THR A 20 -17.85 14.75 -5.16
C THR A 20 -17.94 14.92 -3.65
N LYS A 21 -19.15 15.12 -3.13
CA LYS A 21 -19.36 15.20 -1.68
C LYS A 21 -19.01 13.87 -1.00
N GLU A 22 -19.41 12.77 -1.59
CA GLU A 22 -19.16 11.42 -1.08
C GLU A 22 -17.64 11.12 -1.01
N GLU A 23 -16.87 11.62 -1.98
CA GLU A 23 -15.42 11.48 -1.96
C GLU A 23 -14.76 12.35 -0.88
N ILE A 24 -15.28 13.54 -0.63
CA ILE A 24 -14.82 14.40 0.47
C ILE A 24 -15.12 13.75 1.81
N ASP A 25 -16.37 13.30 2.03
CA ASP A 25 -16.79 12.62 3.24
C ASP A 25 -15.92 11.35 3.48
N PHE A 26 -15.68 10.55 2.43
CA PHE A 26 -14.79 9.40 2.48
C PHE A 26 -13.36 9.78 2.89
N ILE A 27 -12.80 10.86 2.34
CA ILE A 27 -11.46 11.33 2.70
C ILE A 27 -11.41 11.68 4.19
N GLU A 28 -12.37 12.46 4.68
CA GLU A 28 -12.43 12.93 6.07
C GLU A 28 -12.58 11.78 7.06
N GLU A 29 -13.42 10.80 6.78
CA GLU A 29 -13.60 9.59 7.60
C GLU A 29 -12.34 8.72 7.67
N ASN A 30 -11.50 8.75 6.62
CA ASN A 30 -10.34 7.87 6.50
C ASN A 30 -9.00 8.54 6.83
N ILE A 31 -8.95 9.82 7.15
CA ILE A 31 -7.80 10.45 7.79
C ILE A 31 -7.76 9.98 9.25
N LYS A 32 -6.73 9.21 9.63
CA LYS A 32 -6.56 8.68 10.99
C LYS A 32 -5.66 9.54 11.85
N PHE A 33 -4.79 10.31 11.22
CA PHE A 33 -3.96 11.35 11.84
C PHE A 33 -3.59 12.37 10.77
N GLN A 34 -3.50 13.63 11.14
CA GLN A 34 -2.86 14.65 10.32
C GLN A 34 -2.34 15.80 11.18
N ASP A 35 -1.27 16.42 10.69
CA ASP A 35 -0.73 17.69 11.14
C ASP A 35 -0.46 18.62 9.93
N GLU A 36 0.36 19.66 10.11
CA GLU A 36 0.71 20.61 9.03
C GLU A 36 1.55 19.98 7.93
N GLU A 37 2.30 18.90 8.22
CA GLU A 37 3.31 18.34 7.33
C GLU A 37 2.93 16.96 6.76
N MET A 38 2.16 16.15 7.50
CA MET A 38 1.90 14.76 7.14
C MET A 38 0.49 14.30 7.46
N ILE A 39 0.13 13.14 6.92
CA ILE A 39 -1.11 12.42 7.25
C ILE A 39 -0.86 10.91 7.38
N VAL A 40 -1.67 10.25 8.17
CA VAL A 40 -1.90 8.80 8.11
C VAL A 40 -3.32 8.59 7.61
N PHE A 41 -3.43 7.94 6.46
CA PHE A 41 -4.70 7.70 5.78
C PHE A 41 -5.02 6.20 5.76
N TYR A 42 -6.27 5.83 5.98
CA TYR A 42 -6.72 4.45 5.85
C TYR A 42 -7.27 4.21 4.43
N LYS A 43 -6.60 3.38 3.65
CA LYS A 43 -7.05 3.00 2.32
C LYS A 43 -7.96 1.77 2.39
N ASN A 44 -9.15 1.84 1.83
CA ASN A 44 -10.03 0.68 1.67
C ASN A 44 -9.49 -0.28 0.59
N SER A 45 -9.84 -1.56 0.73
CA SER A 45 -9.61 -2.56 -0.33
C SER A 45 -10.27 -2.13 -1.64
N GLY A 46 -9.68 -2.51 -2.77
CA GLY A 46 -10.19 -2.16 -4.10
C GLY A 46 -9.75 -0.78 -4.63
N MET A 47 -9.28 0.13 -3.77
CA MET A 47 -8.82 1.46 -4.19
C MET A 47 -7.36 1.43 -4.67
N VAL A 48 -7.08 2.15 -5.76
CA VAL A 48 -5.72 2.32 -6.27
C VAL A 48 -5.03 3.51 -5.61
N MET A 49 -3.71 3.43 -5.44
CA MET A 49 -2.92 4.52 -4.87
C MET A 49 -2.78 5.71 -5.83
N HIS A 50 -2.61 5.44 -7.12
CA HIS A 50 -2.35 6.43 -8.16
C HIS A 50 -3.14 6.12 -9.41
N LYS A 51 -3.33 7.13 -10.26
CA LYS A 51 -3.81 6.97 -11.64
C LYS A 51 -3.00 5.89 -12.36
N GLY A 52 -3.67 5.03 -13.12
CA GLY A 52 -3.02 3.97 -13.90
C GLY A 52 -4.04 2.98 -14.44
N SER A 53 -3.59 1.93 -15.07
CA SER A 53 -4.31 0.83 -15.75
C SER A 53 -5.82 0.71 -15.44
N GLY A 54 -6.66 1.49 -16.14
CA GLY A 54 -8.11 1.41 -16.02
C GLY A 54 -8.74 2.27 -14.91
N PHE A 55 -7.98 3.18 -14.31
CA PHE A 55 -8.47 4.14 -13.32
C PHE A 55 -8.07 5.56 -13.70
N ASP A 56 -9.04 6.47 -13.76
CA ASP A 56 -8.80 7.88 -14.10
C ASP A 56 -7.99 8.61 -13.03
N TYR A 57 -8.16 8.22 -11.75
CA TYR A 57 -7.40 8.71 -10.61
C TYR A 57 -7.37 7.66 -9.47
N GLY A 58 -6.49 7.88 -8.52
CA GLY A 58 -6.38 7.12 -7.28
C GLY A 58 -6.46 8.02 -6.05
N ILE A 59 -6.24 7.45 -4.86
CA ILE A 59 -6.31 8.23 -3.61
C ILE A 59 -5.27 9.34 -3.54
N SER A 60 -4.15 9.24 -4.27
CA SER A 60 -3.14 10.30 -4.33
C SER A 60 -3.67 11.55 -5.02
N GLU A 61 -4.35 11.38 -6.14
CA GLU A 61 -4.97 12.47 -6.89
C GLU A 61 -6.15 13.08 -6.12
N MET A 62 -6.94 12.24 -5.43
CA MET A 62 -8.02 12.71 -4.55
C MET A 62 -7.47 13.61 -3.42
N LEU A 63 -6.42 13.19 -2.71
CA LEU A 63 -5.84 13.96 -1.61
C LEU A 63 -5.10 15.22 -2.09
N LYS A 64 -4.45 15.19 -3.26
CA LYS A 64 -3.93 16.41 -3.90
C LYS A 64 -5.02 17.45 -4.12
N SER A 65 -6.18 17.00 -4.58
CA SER A 65 -7.33 17.87 -4.88
C SER A 65 -8.00 18.36 -3.59
N TYR A 66 -8.15 17.49 -2.59
CA TYR A 66 -8.72 17.83 -1.29
C TYR A 66 -7.89 18.92 -0.57
N TYR A 67 -6.57 18.76 -0.52
CA TYR A 67 -5.66 19.75 0.07
C TYR A 67 -5.34 20.92 -0.84
N LYS A 68 -5.77 20.91 -2.11
CA LYS A 68 -5.34 21.87 -3.15
C LYS A 68 -3.82 22.01 -3.20
N ASN A 69 -3.13 20.88 -3.05
CA ASN A 69 -1.68 20.81 -2.90
C ASN A 69 -1.05 19.85 -3.91
N PRO A 70 -0.39 20.35 -4.96
CA PRO A 70 0.25 19.50 -5.96
C PRO A 70 1.46 18.73 -5.43
N ASN A 71 2.05 19.17 -4.31
CA ASN A 71 3.21 18.53 -3.67
C ASN A 71 2.81 17.41 -2.73
N PHE A 72 1.50 17.21 -2.45
CA PHE A 72 1.06 16.08 -1.66
C PHE A 72 1.50 14.76 -2.30
N THR A 73 2.06 13.85 -1.51
CA THR A 73 2.45 12.52 -1.97
C THR A 73 2.41 11.49 -0.85
N PHE A 74 2.02 10.26 -1.18
CA PHE A 74 2.24 9.13 -0.27
C PHE A 74 3.70 8.67 -0.34
N VAL A 75 4.34 8.47 0.80
CA VAL A 75 5.73 8.00 0.90
C VAL A 75 5.85 6.49 0.94
N ASN A 76 4.75 5.79 1.19
CA ASN A 76 4.64 4.34 1.02
C ASN A 76 3.40 3.99 0.20
N ARG A 77 3.31 2.74 -0.19
CA ARG A 77 2.17 2.22 -0.96
C ARG A 77 1.78 0.83 -0.47
N ILE A 78 0.50 0.51 -0.64
CA ILE A 78 -0.04 -0.84 -0.49
C ILE A 78 -0.77 -1.23 -1.79
N ASP A 79 -0.99 -2.53 -2.00
CA ASP A 79 -1.64 -3.02 -3.21
C ASP A 79 -3.10 -2.57 -3.29
N LYS A 80 -3.71 -2.64 -4.47
CA LYS A 80 -5.12 -2.29 -4.68
C LYS A 80 -6.03 -3.04 -3.72
N GLU A 81 -5.85 -4.36 -3.61
CA GLU A 81 -6.67 -5.24 -2.79
C GLU A 81 -6.31 -5.21 -1.29
N THR A 82 -5.15 -4.68 -0.93
CA THR A 82 -4.74 -4.49 0.47
C THR A 82 -5.44 -3.29 1.07
N SER A 83 -6.00 -3.44 2.26
CA SER A 83 -6.54 -2.34 3.06
C SER A 83 -5.52 -1.85 4.10
N GLY A 84 -5.78 -0.69 4.70
CA GLY A 84 -5.06 -0.22 5.87
C GLY A 84 -4.28 1.08 5.67
N LEU A 85 -3.35 1.31 6.60
CA LEU A 85 -2.67 2.58 6.77
C LEU A 85 -1.64 2.86 5.68
N VAL A 86 -1.64 4.09 5.20
CA VAL A 86 -0.63 4.67 4.31
C VAL A 86 -0.23 6.04 4.83
N LEU A 87 1.07 6.36 4.68
CA LEU A 87 1.68 7.58 5.16
C LEU A 87 1.85 8.57 4.00
N GLY A 88 1.32 9.76 4.15
CA GLY A 88 1.41 10.84 3.18
C GLY A 88 2.12 12.07 3.73
N SER A 89 2.73 12.84 2.85
CA SER A 89 3.39 14.12 3.13
C SER A 89 2.72 15.25 2.39
N LYS A 90 2.62 16.41 3.04
CA LYS A 90 2.03 17.63 2.50
C LYS A 90 3.08 18.58 1.90
N ASN A 91 4.37 18.36 2.11
CA ASN A 91 5.45 19.20 1.59
C ASN A 91 6.70 18.40 1.21
N LEU A 92 7.54 18.98 0.37
CA LEU A 92 8.74 18.32 -0.14
C LEU A 92 9.81 18.01 0.92
N PRO A 93 10.10 18.91 1.91
CA PRO A 93 11.03 18.58 2.99
C PRO A 93 10.60 17.34 3.77
N LYS A 94 9.35 17.27 4.20
CA LYS A 94 8.80 16.10 4.92
C LYS A 94 8.77 14.85 4.05
N THR A 95 8.52 14.97 2.74
CA THR A 95 8.62 13.83 1.81
C THR A 95 10.02 13.23 1.81
N ARG A 96 11.06 14.07 1.79
CA ARG A 96 12.46 13.60 1.81
C ARG A 96 12.78 12.92 3.14
N GLU A 97 12.46 13.56 4.27
CA GLU A 97 12.66 13.00 5.62
C GLU A 97 12.02 11.61 5.75
N LEU A 98 10.73 11.49 5.43
CA LEU A 98 10.01 10.23 5.58
C LEU A 98 10.50 9.16 4.59
N THR A 99 10.90 9.55 3.37
CA THR A 99 11.48 8.61 2.39
C THR A 99 12.84 8.09 2.84
N GLU A 100 13.67 8.93 3.47
CA GLU A 100 14.95 8.54 4.08
C GLU A 100 14.71 7.57 5.22
N LYS A 101 13.82 7.87 6.14
CA LYS A 101 13.45 6.96 7.25
C LYS A 101 12.94 5.59 6.75
N ILE A 102 12.15 5.55 5.66
CA ILE A 102 11.71 4.29 5.04
C ILE A 102 12.90 3.52 4.45
N ARG A 103 13.83 4.21 3.76
CA ARG A 103 15.02 3.62 3.17
C ARG A 103 15.94 3.04 4.25
N ASP A 104 16.11 3.77 5.35
CA ASP A 104 17.00 3.43 6.46
C ASP A 104 16.34 2.46 7.44
N ARG A 105 15.08 2.07 7.21
CA ARG A 105 14.25 1.12 7.98
C ARG A 105 13.85 1.62 9.36
N ASP A 106 13.86 2.93 9.56
CA ASP A 106 13.38 3.58 10.78
C ASP A 106 11.84 3.65 10.84
N ILE A 107 11.17 3.37 9.72
CA ILE A 107 9.72 3.22 9.68
C ILE A 107 9.38 1.74 9.52
N SER A 108 8.78 1.17 10.56
CA SER A 108 8.27 -0.20 10.54
C SER A 108 6.83 -0.27 10.05
N LYS A 109 6.47 -1.37 9.39
CA LYS A 109 5.11 -1.64 8.89
C LYS A 109 4.70 -3.04 9.28
N SER A 110 3.55 -3.14 9.95
CA SER A 110 2.99 -4.42 10.36
C SER A 110 1.61 -4.64 9.74
N TYR A 111 1.35 -5.88 9.39
CA TYR A 111 0.12 -6.31 8.73
C TYR A 111 -0.55 -7.43 9.49
N TYR A 112 -1.88 -7.44 9.51
CA TYR A 112 -2.66 -8.63 9.80
C TYR A 112 -3.03 -9.34 8.51
N VAL A 113 -2.96 -10.68 8.53
CA VAL A 113 -3.28 -11.49 7.36
C VAL A 113 -3.93 -12.80 7.77
N LEU A 114 -5.01 -13.20 7.08
CA LEU A 114 -5.63 -14.51 7.22
C LEU A 114 -5.14 -15.43 6.11
N VAL A 115 -4.64 -16.60 6.50
CA VAL A 115 -4.12 -17.60 5.58
C VAL A 115 -4.76 -18.96 5.83
N LYS A 116 -4.87 -19.79 4.77
CA LYS A 116 -5.27 -21.18 4.91
C LYS A 116 -4.11 -21.99 5.48
N GLY A 117 -4.42 -22.86 6.43
CA GLY A 117 -3.49 -23.81 7.03
C GLY A 117 -3.04 -23.40 8.43
N ASN A 118 -2.49 -24.37 9.16
CA ASN A 118 -1.90 -24.17 10.48
C ASN A 118 -0.41 -23.84 10.32
N THR A 119 -0.07 -22.57 10.46
CA THR A 119 1.32 -22.11 10.34
C THR A 119 2.14 -22.41 11.58
N PRO A 120 3.50 -22.38 11.50
CA PRO A 120 4.34 -22.30 12.69
C PRO A 120 3.99 -21.08 13.55
N ALA A 121 4.28 -21.13 14.86
CA ALA A 121 4.04 -20.01 15.76
C ALA A 121 4.81 -18.74 15.35
N LYS A 122 6.09 -18.91 14.96
CA LYS A 122 6.93 -17.85 14.40
C LYS A 122 7.77 -18.41 13.26
N PHE A 123 7.90 -17.64 12.17
CA PHE A 123 8.76 -18.01 11.05
C PHE A 123 9.19 -16.77 10.25
N VAL A 124 10.27 -16.93 9.51
CA VAL A 124 10.81 -15.89 8.63
C VAL A 124 10.84 -16.41 7.21
N VAL A 125 10.40 -15.58 6.26
CA VAL A 125 10.56 -15.89 4.83
C VAL A 125 11.57 -14.92 4.23
N LYS A 126 12.68 -15.49 3.75
CA LYS A 126 13.75 -14.79 3.02
C LYS A 126 13.84 -15.38 1.63
N ASN A 127 13.64 -14.55 0.63
CA ASN A 127 13.77 -14.94 -0.78
C ASN A 127 14.05 -13.72 -1.66
N LYS A 128 14.19 -13.93 -2.96
CA LYS A 128 14.31 -12.86 -3.93
C LYS A 128 13.07 -12.84 -4.81
N LEU A 129 12.55 -11.64 -5.05
CA LEU A 129 11.33 -11.40 -5.80
C LEU A 129 11.63 -10.56 -7.04
N LYS A 130 11.08 -10.98 -8.19
CA LYS A 130 11.14 -10.29 -9.47
C LYS A 130 9.73 -9.99 -9.98
N ASP A 131 9.49 -8.75 -10.36
CA ASP A 131 8.26 -8.33 -11.05
C ASP A 131 8.48 -8.52 -12.55
N ASN A 132 7.70 -9.38 -13.18
CA ASN A 132 7.75 -9.61 -14.63
C ASN A 132 6.69 -8.79 -15.39
N GLY A 133 6.05 -7.80 -14.71
CA GLY A 133 4.97 -6.99 -15.25
C GLY A 133 3.59 -7.58 -14.98
N GLU A 134 3.38 -8.84 -15.22
CA GLU A 134 2.12 -9.53 -14.96
C GLU A 134 1.99 -9.97 -13.51
N ARG A 135 3.02 -10.61 -12.97
CA ARG A 135 3.07 -11.15 -11.61
C ARG A 135 4.43 -10.89 -10.96
N VAL A 136 4.46 -10.95 -9.64
CA VAL A 136 5.72 -11.07 -8.90
C VAL A 136 5.97 -12.55 -8.65
N VAL A 137 7.20 -13.00 -8.89
CA VAL A 137 7.61 -14.39 -8.75
C VAL A 137 8.89 -14.50 -7.93
N LEU A 138 9.17 -15.70 -7.39
CA LEU A 138 10.46 -16.02 -6.83
C LEU A 138 11.47 -16.18 -7.98
N ASP A 139 12.60 -15.48 -7.90
CA ASP A 139 13.64 -15.50 -8.93
C ASP A 139 15.00 -15.19 -8.28
N LYS A 140 16.03 -15.98 -8.60
CA LYS A 140 17.39 -15.80 -8.03
C LYS A 140 18.02 -14.44 -8.36
N GLU A 141 17.61 -13.82 -9.46
CA GLU A 141 18.04 -12.50 -9.89
C GLU A 141 17.13 -11.37 -9.39
N GLY A 142 16.09 -11.71 -8.61
CA GLY A 142 15.17 -10.77 -8.01
C GLY A 142 15.81 -9.94 -6.88
N LYS A 143 15.03 -9.04 -6.31
CA LYS A 143 15.43 -8.22 -5.17
C LYS A 143 15.13 -8.94 -3.87
N ASP A 144 16.02 -8.80 -2.88
CA ASP A 144 15.84 -9.39 -1.55
C ASP A 144 14.52 -8.95 -0.90
N ALA A 145 13.83 -9.92 -0.34
CA ALA A 145 12.54 -9.77 0.32
C ALA A 145 12.55 -10.57 1.63
N VAL A 146 12.37 -9.88 2.76
CA VAL A 146 12.39 -10.46 4.11
C VAL A 146 11.13 -10.04 4.86
N THR A 147 10.40 -11.02 5.39
CA THR A 147 9.21 -10.81 6.22
C THR A 147 9.24 -11.76 7.41
N TYR A 148 8.95 -11.21 8.59
CA TYR A 148 8.78 -11.94 9.84
C TYR A 148 7.29 -12.19 10.07
N PHE A 149 6.93 -13.42 10.43
CA PHE A 149 5.56 -13.83 10.69
C PHE A 149 5.43 -14.39 12.11
N GLU A 150 4.35 -14.01 12.78
CA GLU A 150 3.93 -14.53 14.07
C GLU A 150 2.46 -14.93 13.99
N LYS A 151 2.16 -16.19 14.32
CA LYS A 151 0.77 -16.65 14.41
C LYS A 151 0.15 -16.16 15.70
N LEU A 152 -0.93 -15.40 15.56
CA LEU A 152 -1.71 -14.85 16.66
C LEU A 152 -2.84 -15.78 17.08
N ASP A 153 -3.45 -16.47 16.10
CA ASP A 153 -4.57 -17.38 16.32
C ASP A 153 -4.65 -18.43 15.22
N TYR A 154 -5.35 -19.54 15.51
CA TYR A 154 -5.66 -20.59 14.57
C TYR A 154 -7.02 -21.20 14.88
N ASN A 155 -7.94 -21.14 13.93
CA ASN A 155 -9.25 -21.76 14.03
C ASN A 155 -9.73 -22.26 12.65
N ASP A 156 -10.39 -23.42 12.60
CA ASP A 156 -11.04 -23.99 11.42
C ASP A 156 -10.16 -24.02 10.14
N GLY A 157 -8.89 -24.39 10.31
CA GLY A 157 -7.96 -24.47 9.19
C GLY A 157 -7.44 -23.11 8.69
N ILE A 158 -7.69 -22.03 9.42
CA ILE A 158 -7.26 -20.66 9.10
C ILE A 158 -6.37 -20.14 10.23
N SER A 159 -5.20 -19.59 9.87
CA SER A 159 -4.32 -18.88 10.80
C SER A 159 -4.47 -17.38 10.62
N LEU A 160 -4.57 -16.63 11.72
CA LEU A 160 -4.35 -15.19 11.77
C LEU A 160 -2.87 -14.94 12.07
N LEU A 161 -2.20 -14.21 11.17
CA LEU A 161 -0.79 -13.85 11.31
C LEU A 161 -0.62 -12.36 11.48
N LYS A 162 0.36 -11.96 12.29
CA LYS A 162 1.06 -10.69 12.21
C LYS A 162 2.23 -10.86 11.25
N ALA A 163 2.39 -9.94 10.30
CA ALA A 163 3.51 -9.90 9.38
C ALA A 163 4.25 -8.58 9.53
N GLU A 164 5.56 -8.62 9.76
CA GLU A 164 6.44 -7.45 9.85
C GLU A 164 7.40 -7.43 8.66
N LEU A 165 7.41 -6.31 7.94
CA LEU A 165 8.21 -6.14 6.74
C LEU A 165 9.59 -5.55 7.06
N GLU A 166 10.67 -6.28 6.79
CA GLU A 166 12.02 -5.69 6.71
C GLU A 166 12.25 -5.01 5.35
N THR A 167 11.64 -5.53 4.30
CA THR A 167 11.67 -4.98 2.94
C THR A 167 10.25 -4.75 2.43
N GLY A 168 10.05 -3.87 1.45
CA GLY A 168 8.73 -3.53 0.89
C GLY A 168 8.65 -3.75 -0.61
N ARG A 169 8.72 -5.02 -1.08
CA ARG A 169 8.56 -5.34 -2.52
C ARG A 169 7.09 -5.46 -2.88
N LYS A 170 6.78 -5.20 -4.16
CA LYS A 170 5.42 -5.40 -4.69
C LYS A 170 4.93 -6.81 -4.38
N HIS A 171 3.72 -6.95 -3.89
CA HIS A 171 3.05 -8.21 -3.52
C HIS A 171 3.86 -9.12 -2.56
N GLN A 172 4.83 -8.59 -1.80
CA GLN A 172 5.80 -9.39 -1.04
C GLN A 172 5.13 -10.43 -0.13
N ILE A 173 4.27 -10.01 0.80
CA ILE A 173 3.60 -10.90 1.75
C ILE A 173 2.80 -11.97 1.00
N ARG A 174 2.09 -11.58 -0.06
CA ARG A 174 1.22 -12.44 -0.85
C ARG A 174 2.00 -13.58 -1.52
N VAL A 175 3.09 -13.24 -2.22
CA VAL A 175 3.95 -14.23 -2.92
C VAL A 175 4.67 -15.12 -1.91
N GLN A 176 5.18 -14.54 -0.83
CA GLN A 176 5.91 -15.29 0.19
C GLN A 176 5.04 -16.32 0.89
N LEU A 177 3.84 -15.95 1.32
CA LEU A 177 2.92 -16.89 1.97
C LEU A 177 2.43 -17.97 1.00
N ALA A 178 2.10 -17.60 -0.24
CA ALA A 178 1.76 -18.59 -1.27
C ALA A 178 2.89 -19.60 -1.52
N SER A 179 4.15 -19.14 -1.55
CA SER A 179 5.32 -20.00 -1.74
C SER A 179 5.57 -20.99 -0.59
N LYS A 180 5.00 -20.71 0.57
CA LYS A 180 5.04 -21.57 1.77
C LYS A 180 3.81 -22.46 1.93
N ASN A 181 2.91 -22.49 0.94
CA ASN A 181 1.62 -23.17 0.98
C ASN A 181 0.66 -22.65 2.08
N TYR A 182 0.80 -21.37 2.43
CA TYR A 182 -0.12 -20.63 3.29
C TYR A 182 -0.81 -19.50 2.50
N PRO A 183 -1.66 -19.83 1.50
CA PRO A 183 -2.26 -18.81 0.63
C PRO A 183 -3.22 -17.92 1.42
N ILE A 184 -3.19 -16.60 1.09
CA ILE A 184 -4.06 -15.60 1.71
C ILE A 184 -5.51 -15.83 1.30
N ILE A 185 -6.43 -15.73 2.24
CA ILE A 185 -7.87 -15.79 2.01
C ILE A 185 -8.31 -14.53 1.24
N GLY A 186 -9.04 -14.72 0.13
CA GLY A 186 -9.51 -13.64 -0.74
C GLY A 186 -8.48 -13.11 -1.74
N ASP A 187 -7.26 -13.64 -1.77
CA ASP A 187 -6.26 -13.26 -2.76
C ASP A 187 -6.51 -13.97 -4.11
N TYR A 188 -7.05 -13.24 -5.07
CA TYR A 188 -7.36 -13.76 -6.42
C TYR A 188 -6.12 -14.08 -7.26
N LYS A 189 -4.95 -13.52 -6.91
CA LYS A 189 -3.74 -13.62 -7.72
C LYS A 189 -2.79 -14.71 -7.26
N TYR A 190 -2.60 -14.86 -5.95
CA TYR A 190 -1.63 -15.80 -5.34
C TYR A 190 -2.26 -16.74 -4.33
N GLY A 191 -3.50 -16.52 -3.94
CA GLY A 191 -4.15 -17.20 -2.84
C GLY A 191 -5.46 -17.89 -3.21
N ILE A 192 -6.43 -17.82 -2.30
CA ILE A 192 -7.72 -18.49 -2.40
C ILE A 192 -8.81 -17.49 -2.77
N LYS A 193 -9.48 -17.76 -3.88
CA LYS A 193 -10.66 -17.00 -4.31
C LYS A 193 -11.86 -17.39 -3.47
N THR A 194 -12.39 -16.46 -2.70
CA THR A 194 -13.56 -16.72 -1.82
C THR A 194 -14.79 -15.90 -2.18
N GLY A 195 -14.71 -15.03 -3.19
CA GLY A 195 -15.74 -14.02 -3.47
C GLY A 195 -15.77 -12.87 -2.46
N LYS A 196 -14.88 -12.90 -1.44
CA LYS A 196 -14.71 -11.84 -0.44
C LYS A 196 -13.44 -11.06 -0.71
N GLU A 197 -13.27 -9.92 -0.04
CA GLU A 197 -12.05 -9.13 -0.07
C GLU A 197 -10.83 -9.91 0.43
N MET A 198 -9.65 -9.49 -0.01
CA MET A 198 -8.39 -10.05 0.46
C MET A 198 -8.13 -9.65 1.92
N PHE A 199 -7.95 -10.64 2.78
CA PHE A 199 -7.67 -10.44 4.20
C PHE A 199 -6.19 -10.13 4.44
N LEU A 200 -5.75 -8.96 3.99
CA LEU A 200 -4.43 -8.38 4.23
C LEU A 200 -4.61 -6.90 4.57
N ASN A 201 -4.26 -6.53 5.80
CA ASN A 201 -4.48 -5.19 6.34
C ASN A 201 -3.19 -4.61 6.93
N SER A 202 -2.77 -3.42 6.46
CA SER A 202 -1.70 -2.61 7.04
C SER A 202 -2.23 -1.93 8.30
N TYR A 203 -2.07 -2.54 9.46
CA TYR A 203 -2.70 -2.05 10.69
C TYR A 203 -1.81 -1.11 11.51
N LYS A 204 -0.48 -1.15 11.31
CA LYS A 204 0.46 -0.34 12.08
C LYS A 204 1.57 0.21 11.19
N ILE A 205 1.84 1.50 11.35
CA ILE A 205 3.05 2.19 10.88
C ILE A 205 3.67 2.85 12.13
N GLU A 206 4.96 2.62 12.37
CA GLU A 206 5.68 3.12 13.53
C GLU A 206 6.97 3.81 13.08
N PHE A 207 7.23 5.02 13.60
CA PHE A 207 8.35 5.88 13.22
C PHE A 207 8.73 6.84 14.36
#